data_0a3f2cdfd8c3bf126a1be9d9f24f5b16
#
_entry.id   0a3f2cdfd8c3bf126a1be9d9f24f5b16
#
_cell.length_a   1.000
_cell.length_b   1.000
_cell.length_c   1.000
_cell.angle_alpha   90.00
_cell.angle_beta   90.00
_cell.angle_gamma   90.00
#
_symmetry.space_group_name_H-M   'P 1'
#
loop_
_entity.id
_entity.type
_entity.pdbx_description
1 polymer ?
#
loop_
_entity_poly.entity_id
_entity_poly.type
_entity_poly.pdbx_seq_one_letter_code
_entity_poly.pdbx_strand_id
1 'polypeptide(L)'
;MLDGLDAVVYIGLMSGIPVIRVFQFIASGVLGVRAFHGGGAAAALGVVLHFTIAIGAAATFYLLSRKLPILLRHPLVCGPIFGLGVFVFMHYLVVPLSAAPRQPPIRTAALLNLIFSHVFFVGIPIALVTRRMASDPSDANRRSSIQ
;
A
#
# COMPACT_ATOMS: atom_id res chain seq x y z
N MET A 1 6.54 -3.07 -0.45
CA MET A 1 7.18 -4.09 -1.32
C MET A 1 6.47 -5.45 -1.26
N LEU A 2 6.07 -5.94 -0.10
CA LEU A 2 5.41 -7.25 0.05
C LEU A 2 3.98 -7.28 -0.53
N ASP A 3 3.25 -6.16 -0.48
CA ASP A 3 1.88 -6.06 -1.01
C ASP A 3 1.79 -6.31 -2.53
N GLY A 4 2.74 -5.77 -3.29
CA GLY A 4 2.85 -6.06 -4.73
C GLY A 4 3.20 -7.52 -5.00
N LEU A 5 4.04 -8.14 -4.16
CA LEU A 5 4.37 -9.56 -4.26
C LEU A 5 3.18 -10.45 -3.92
N ASP A 6 2.38 -10.09 -2.90
CA ASP A 6 1.18 -10.83 -2.53
C ASP A 6 0.11 -10.75 -3.64
N ALA A 7 -0.13 -9.56 -4.19
CA ALA A 7 -1.03 -9.40 -5.32
C ALA A 7 -0.54 -10.22 -6.54
N VAL A 8 0.76 -10.25 -6.80
CA VAL A 8 1.38 -11.05 -7.85
C VAL A 8 1.22 -12.56 -7.58
N VAL A 9 1.52 -13.01 -6.36
CA VAL A 9 1.47 -14.43 -5.99
C VAL A 9 0.03 -14.92 -5.92
N TYR A 10 -0.85 -14.20 -5.25
CA TYR A 10 -2.24 -14.62 -5.10
C TYR A 10 -3.02 -14.54 -6.42
N ILE A 11 -2.96 -13.41 -7.10
CA ILE A 11 -3.69 -13.22 -8.36
C ILE A 11 -3.07 -14.06 -9.47
N GLY A 12 -1.73 -14.13 -9.56
CA GLY A 12 -1.03 -14.93 -10.56
C GLY A 12 -1.24 -16.43 -10.38
N LEU A 13 -1.07 -16.95 -9.15
CA LEU A 13 -1.17 -18.39 -8.87
C LEU A 13 -2.61 -18.90 -8.73
N MET A 14 -3.50 -18.11 -8.11
CA MET A 14 -4.87 -18.56 -7.79
C MET A 14 -5.90 -18.16 -8.85
N SER A 15 -5.70 -17.05 -9.57
CA SER A 15 -6.66 -16.54 -10.55
C SER A 15 -6.16 -16.65 -12.00
N GLY A 16 -4.93 -17.07 -12.24
CA GLY A 16 -4.33 -17.18 -13.57
C GLY A 16 -4.16 -15.83 -14.29
N ILE A 17 -4.28 -14.70 -13.57
CA ILE A 17 -4.13 -13.36 -14.14
C ILE A 17 -2.64 -13.03 -14.25
N PRO A 18 -2.10 -12.70 -15.43
CA PRO A 18 -0.70 -12.33 -15.58
C PRO A 18 -0.35 -11.09 -14.73
N VAL A 19 0.82 -11.11 -14.10
CA VAL A 19 1.35 -10.01 -13.26
C VAL A 19 1.26 -8.64 -13.94
N ILE A 20 1.53 -8.60 -15.24
CA ILE A 20 1.43 -7.38 -16.06
C ILE A 20 0.02 -6.75 -15.96
N ARG A 21 -1.03 -7.57 -15.89
CA ARG A 21 -2.41 -7.09 -15.77
C ARG A 21 -2.69 -6.42 -14.43
N VAL A 22 -2.05 -6.87 -13.36
CA VAL A 22 -2.19 -6.24 -12.03
C VAL A 22 -1.67 -4.80 -12.09
N PHE A 23 -0.46 -4.60 -12.65
CA PHE A 23 0.11 -3.26 -12.78
C PHE A 23 -0.64 -2.40 -13.81
N GLN A 24 -1.13 -2.99 -14.91
CA GLN A 24 -2.01 -2.27 -15.83
C GLN A 24 -3.31 -1.83 -15.18
N PHE A 25 -3.86 -2.62 -14.24
CA PHE A 25 -5.02 -2.19 -13.46
C PHE A 25 -4.70 -0.99 -12.57
N ILE A 26 -3.54 -0.96 -11.91
CA ILE A 26 -3.10 0.21 -11.14
C ILE A 26 -2.94 1.42 -12.05
N ALA A 27 -2.30 1.25 -13.21
CA ALA A 27 -2.15 2.31 -14.21
C ALA A 27 -3.50 2.82 -14.75
N SER A 28 -4.54 1.97 -14.74
CA SER A 28 -5.87 2.37 -15.21
C SER A 28 -6.50 3.46 -14.34
N GLY A 29 -6.04 3.63 -13.11
CA GLY A 29 -6.42 4.76 -12.26
C GLY A 29 -6.14 6.13 -12.89
N VAL A 30 -5.16 6.20 -13.80
CA VAL A 30 -4.79 7.42 -14.54
C VAL A 30 -5.19 7.32 -16.01
N LEU A 31 -4.91 6.18 -16.66
CA LEU A 31 -5.08 5.98 -18.10
C LEU A 31 -6.46 5.46 -18.51
N GLY A 32 -7.30 5.09 -17.55
CA GLY A 32 -8.57 4.44 -17.83
C GLY A 32 -8.37 3.09 -18.53
N VAL A 33 -9.31 2.71 -19.38
CA VAL A 33 -9.28 1.44 -20.13
C VAL A 33 -8.05 1.29 -21.05
N ARG A 34 -7.43 2.40 -21.46
CA ARG A 34 -6.24 2.38 -22.32
C ARG A 34 -5.04 1.68 -21.67
N ALA A 35 -4.98 1.64 -20.33
CA ALA A 35 -3.91 0.94 -19.61
C ALA A 35 -3.79 -0.53 -20.03
N PHE A 36 -4.90 -1.20 -20.32
CA PHE A 36 -4.91 -2.61 -20.69
C PHE A 36 -4.38 -2.91 -22.10
N HIS A 37 -4.25 -1.88 -22.93
CA HIS A 37 -3.69 -1.95 -24.29
C HIS A 37 -2.28 -1.35 -24.38
N GLY A 38 -1.78 -0.74 -23.28
CA GLY A 38 -0.49 -0.06 -23.23
C GLY A 38 0.73 -0.97 -23.00
N GLY A 39 0.55 -2.29 -23.02
CA GLY A 39 1.66 -3.26 -22.90
C GLY A 39 2.52 -3.04 -21.64
N GLY A 40 3.83 -3.19 -21.80
CA GLY A 40 4.82 -3.03 -20.72
C GLY A 40 4.94 -1.60 -20.21
N ALA A 41 4.73 -0.58 -21.07
CA ALA A 41 4.81 0.82 -20.65
C ALA A 41 3.71 1.19 -19.64
N ALA A 42 2.48 0.73 -19.88
CA ALA A 42 1.39 0.91 -18.91
C ALA A 42 1.65 0.15 -17.61
N ALA A 43 2.22 -1.04 -17.69
CA ALA A 43 2.60 -1.79 -16.49
C ALA A 43 3.70 -1.07 -15.68
N ALA A 44 4.72 -0.52 -16.37
CA ALA A 44 5.77 0.27 -15.72
C ALA A 44 5.20 1.50 -14.98
N LEU A 45 4.25 2.22 -15.62
CA LEU A 45 3.52 3.29 -14.94
C LEU A 45 2.78 2.78 -13.71
N GLY A 46 2.13 1.62 -13.80
CA GLY A 46 1.45 1.00 -12.66
C GLY A 46 2.40 0.69 -11.51
N VAL A 47 3.62 0.21 -11.80
CA VAL A 47 4.67 0.01 -10.79
C VAL A 47 5.03 1.34 -10.12
N VAL A 48 5.28 2.39 -10.89
CA VAL A 48 5.61 3.72 -10.35
C VAL A 48 4.49 4.25 -9.44
N LEU A 49 3.24 4.17 -9.91
CA LEU A 49 2.08 4.58 -9.11
C LEU A 49 1.94 3.78 -7.83
N HIS A 50 2.13 2.45 -7.89
CA HIS A 50 2.10 1.58 -6.72
C HIS A 50 3.11 2.02 -5.65
N PHE A 51 4.37 2.22 -6.05
CA PHE A 51 5.40 2.68 -5.11
C PHE A 51 5.12 4.09 -4.58
N THR A 52 4.60 4.99 -5.41
CA THR A 52 4.21 6.34 -4.97
C THR A 52 3.15 6.28 -3.87
N ILE A 53 2.11 5.46 -4.06
CA ILE A 53 1.06 5.26 -3.07
C ILE A 53 1.63 4.62 -1.80
N ALA A 54 2.48 3.59 -1.93
CA ALA A 54 3.08 2.91 -0.79
C ALA A 54 3.98 3.84 0.04
N ILE A 55 4.78 4.68 -0.62
CA ILE A 55 5.60 5.71 0.05
C ILE A 55 4.71 6.76 0.73
N GLY A 56 3.65 7.19 0.07
CA GLY A 56 2.66 8.11 0.64
C GLY A 56 2.00 7.55 1.90
N ALA A 57 1.61 6.28 1.90
CA ALA A 57 1.08 5.60 3.08
C ALA A 57 2.11 5.52 4.21
N ALA A 58 3.35 5.14 3.90
CA ALA A 58 4.43 5.08 4.89
C ALA A 58 4.74 6.45 5.50
N ALA A 59 4.82 7.50 4.67
CA ALA A 59 5.01 8.88 5.11
C ALA A 59 3.85 9.34 6.01
N THR A 60 2.63 9.00 5.66
CA THR A 60 1.44 9.32 6.48
C THR A 60 1.53 8.69 7.85
N PHE A 61 1.84 7.39 7.93
CA PHE A 61 2.01 6.70 9.21
C PHE A 61 3.15 7.32 10.04
N TYR A 62 4.28 7.62 9.40
CA TYR A 62 5.42 8.27 10.06
C TYR A 62 5.03 9.63 10.64
N LEU A 63 4.36 10.49 9.87
CA LEU A 63 3.93 11.80 10.33
C LEU A 63 2.91 11.70 11.48
N LEU A 64 1.96 10.76 11.40
CA LEU A 64 1.01 10.48 12.47
C LEU A 64 1.72 9.97 13.73
N SER A 65 2.73 9.13 13.60
CA SER A 65 3.48 8.58 14.74
C SER A 65 4.25 9.66 15.52
N ARG A 66 4.59 10.77 14.87
CA ARG A 66 5.21 11.92 15.55
C ARG A 66 4.24 12.68 16.46
N LYS A 67 2.95 12.64 16.15
CA LYS A 67 1.90 13.27 16.95
C LYS A 67 1.23 12.30 17.92
N LEU A 68 1.24 11.02 17.58
CA LEU A 68 0.56 9.95 18.33
C LEU A 68 1.58 8.85 18.71
N PRO A 69 2.30 9.00 19.84
CA PRO A 69 3.32 8.02 20.27
C PRO A 69 2.77 6.61 20.49
N ILE A 70 1.46 6.47 20.66
CA ILE A 70 0.77 5.17 20.80
C ILE A 70 1.02 4.25 19.60
N LEU A 71 1.17 4.84 18.38
CA LEU A 71 1.42 4.08 17.15
C LEU A 71 2.75 3.33 17.21
N LEU A 72 3.75 3.92 17.88
CA LEU A 72 5.06 3.30 18.05
C LEU A 72 5.13 2.36 19.26
N ARG A 73 4.29 2.59 20.28
CA ARG A 73 4.21 1.72 21.46
C ARG A 73 3.56 0.38 21.13
N HIS A 74 2.51 0.38 20.32
CA HIS A 74 1.72 -0.81 19.96
C HIS A 74 1.67 -1.04 18.43
N PRO A 75 2.81 -1.26 17.76
CA PRO A 75 2.87 -1.35 16.29
C PRO A 75 2.07 -2.53 15.74
N LEU A 76 1.99 -3.65 16.49
CA LEU A 76 1.24 -4.84 16.07
C LEU A 76 -0.29 -4.68 16.17
N VAL A 77 -0.77 -3.64 16.81
CA VAL A 77 -2.20 -3.28 16.86
C VAL A 77 -2.48 -2.12 15.92
N CYS A 78 -1.67 -1.07 16.02
CA CYS A 78 -1.87 0.14 15.21
C CYS A 78 -1.53 -0.07 13.73
N GLY A 79 -0.57 -0.96 13.42
CA GLY A 79 -0.25 -1.32 12.03
C GLY A 79 -1.43 -1.94 11.28
N PRO A 80 -2.05 -3.03 11.78
CA PRO A 80 -3.26 -3.61 11.22
C PRO A 80 -4.41 -2.60 11.03
N ILE A 81 -4.69 -1.78 12.03
CA ILE A 81 -5.73 -0.74 11.96
C ILE A 81 -5.41 0.26 10.86
N PHE A 82 -4.15 0.70 10.76
CA PHE A 82 -3.72 1.59 9.70
C PHE A 82 -3.82 0.94 8.31
N GLY A 83 -3.38 -0.31 8.17
CA GLY A 83 -3.50 -1.08 6.93
C GLY A 83 -4.94 -1.23 6.46
N LEU A 84 -5.86 -1.50 7.39
CA LEU A 84 -7.30 -1.51 7.11
C LEU A 84 -7.79 -0.12 6.68
N GLY A 85 -7.32 0.94 7.32
CA GLY A 85 -7.62 2.33 6.93
C GLY A 85 -7.13 2.64 5.50
N VAL A 86 -5.93 2.20 5.13
CA VAL A 86 -5.39 2.33 3.76
C VAL A 86 -6.27 1.57 2.76
N PHE A 87 -6.67 0.34 3.09
CA PHE A 87 -7.59 -0.44 2.24
C PHE A 87 -8.90 0.31 2.00
N VAL A 88 -9.55 0.78 3.07
CA VAL A 88 -10.82 1.53 2.97
C VAL A 88 -10.64 2.79 2.14
N PHE A 89 -9.60 3.56 2.39
CA PHE A 89 -9.29 4.77 1.64
C PHE A 89 -9.08 4.49 0.15
N MET A 90 -8.27 3.47 -0.18
CA MET A 90 -8.00 3.10 -1.56
C MET A 90 -9.25 2.58 -2.27
N HIS A 91 -9.95 1.65 -1.64
CA HIS A 91 -11.07 0.94 -2.28
C HIS A 91 -12.34 1.82 -2.43
N TYR A 92 -12.64 2.63 -1.41
CA TYR A 92 -13.89 3.41 -1.39
C TYR A 92 -13.71 4.89 -1.79
N LEU A 93 -12.49 5.40 -1.81
CA LEU A 93 -12.25 6.79 -2.18
C LEU A 93 -11.39 6.89 -3.45
N VAL A 94 -10.18 6.32 -3.45
CA VAL A 94 -9.23 6.52 -4.56
C VAL A 94 -9.72 5.83 -5.83
N VAL A 95 -10.07 4.54 -5.77
CA VAL A 95 -10.51 3.78 -6.95
C VAL A 95 -11.78 4.38 -7.58
N PRO A 96 -12.84 4.70 -6.85
CA PRO A 96 -14.04 5.32 -7.43
C PRO A 96 -13.83 6.72 -8.03
N LEU A 97 -12.89 7.49 -7.48
CA LEU A 97 -12.55 8.84 -7.98
C LEU A 97 -11.51 8.81 -9.12
N SER A 98 -10.89 7.67 -9.36
CA SER A 98 -9.88 7.50 -10.43
C SER A 98 -10.55 7.25 -11.78
N ALA A 99 -9.73 7.24 -12.84
CA ALA A 99 -10.17 6.87 -14.20
C ALA A 99 -10.32 5.35 -14.40
N ALA A 100 -10.12 4.54 -13.36
CA ALA A 100 -10.20 3.09 -13.45
C ALA A 100 -11.63 2.65 -13.87
N PRO A 101 -11.75 1.67 -14.78
CA PRO A 101 -13.05 1.18 -15.17
C PRO A 101 -13.77 0.54 -13.98
N ARG A 102 -15.08 0.73 -13.92
CA ARG A 102 -15.90 0.12 -12.88
C ARG A 102 -15.72 -1.40 -12.90
N GLN A 103 -15.37 -1.94 -11.75
CA GLN A 103 -15.21 -3.38 -11.58
C GLN A 103 -16.55 -4.02 -11.17
N PRO A 104 -16.80 -5.28 -11.59
CA PRO A 104 -17.90 -6.03 -11.03
C PRO A 104 -17.72 -6.20 -9.50
N PRO A 105 -18.77 -6.52 -8.76
CA PRO A 105 -18.67 -6.77 -7.32
C PRO A 105 -17.56 -7.78 -7.01
N ILE A 106 -16.68 -7.41 -6.09
CA ILE A 106 -15.54 -8.26 -5.70
C ILE A 106 -16.09 -9.50 -5.00
N ARG A 107 -15.62 -10.68 -5.42
CA ARG A 107 -15.94 -11.94 -4.72
C ARG A 107 -15.44 -11.87 -3.28
N THR A 108 -16.19 -12.41 -2.34
CA THR A 108 -15.86 -12.39 -0.91
C THR A 108 -14.44 -12.87 -0.62
N ALA A 109 -14.00 -13.95 -1.27
CA ALA A 109 -12.63 -14.46 -1.12
C ALA A 109 -11.56 -13.44 -1.55
N ALA A 110 -11.77 -12.75 -2.66
CA ALA A 110 -10.85 -11.71 -3.13
C ALA A 110 -10.85 -10.48 -2.21
N LEU A 111 -12.01 -10.11 -1.67
CA LEU A 111 -12.13 -9.02 -0.70
C LEU A 111 -11.36 -9.35 0.59
N LEU A 112 -11.53 -10.56 1.12
CA LEU A 112 -10.81 -11.02 2.32
C LEU A 112 -9.30 -11.02 2.09
N ASN A 113 -8.84 -11.49 0.92
CA ASN A 113 -7.43 -11.43 0.57
C ASN A 113 -6.91 -10.00 0.48
N LEU A 114 -7.66 -9.08 -0.14
CA LEU A 114 -7.27 -7.67 -0.21
C LEU A 114 -7.13 -7.04 1.19
N ILE A 115 -8.06 -7.32 2.09
CA ILE A 115 -7.99 -6.86 3.49
C ILE A 115 -6.77 -7.47 4.18
N PHE A 116 -6.56 -8.78 4.03
CA PHE A 116 -5.41 -9.47 4.59
C PHE A 116 -4.10 -8.84 4.11
N SER A 117 -3.95 -8.63 2.80
CA SER A 117 -2.76 -8.01 2.21
C SER A 117 -2.48 -6.63 2.80
N HIS A 118 -3.48 -5.75 2.88
CA HIS A 118 -3.29 -4.41 3.43
C HIS A 118 -2.95 -4.43 4.92
N VAL A 119 -3.54 -5.33 5.69
CA VAL A 119 -3.26 -5.48 7.11
C VAL A 119 -1.84 -5.99 7.34
N PHE A 120 -1.47 -7.11 6.69
CA PHE A 120 -0.24 -7.83 7.00
C PHE A 120 0.97 -7.36 6.18
N PHE A 121 0.79 -6.97 4.92
CA PHE A 121 1.91 -6.58 4.05
C PHE A 121 2.08 -5.06 3.89
N VAL A 122 1.10 -4.25 4.29
CA VAL A 122 1.21 -2.79 4.33
C VAL A 122 1.29 -2.29 5.77
N GLY A 123 0.27 -2.54 6.57
CA GLY A 123 0.14 -1.95 7.90
C GLY A 123 1.24 -2.38 8.87
N ILE A 124 1.45 -3.69 9.05
CA ILE A 124 2.44 -4.19 10.01
C ILE A 124 3.87 -3.80 9.62
N PRO A 125 4.34 -4.02 8.36
CA PRO A 125 5.70 -3.63 7.99
C PRO A 125 5.97 -2.13 8.14
N ILE A 126 5.03 -1.27 7.74
CA ILE A 126 5.16 0.18 7.92
C ILE A 126 5.31 0.53 9.39
N ALA A 127 4.47 -0.02 10.28
CA ALA A 127 4.52 0.26 11.71
C ALA A 127 5.83 -0.22 12.35
N LEU A 128 6.30 -1.42 12.00
CA LEU A 128 7.54 -1.99 12.53
C LEU A 128 8.78 -1.23 12.05
N VAL A 129 8.84 -0.88 10.75
CA VAL A 129 9.96 -0.10 10.20
C VAL A 129 9.99 1.29 10.82
N THR A 130 8.85 1.97 10.90
CA THR A 130 8.77 3.30 11.53
C THR A 130 9.20 3.26 13.00
N ARG A 131 8.79 2.23 13.75
CA ARG A 131 9.24 2.05 15.14
C ARG A 131 10.75 1.87 15.23
N ARG A 132 11.34 1.04 14.37
CA ARG A 132 12.81 0.81 14.36
C ARG A 132 13.56 2.11 14.08
N MET A 133 13.14 2.88 13.07
CA MET A 133 13.74 4.17 12.74
C MET A 133 13.62 5.19 13.89
N ALA A 134 12.51 5.19 14.61
CA ALA A 134 12.30 6.08 15.76
C ALA A 134 13.12 5.66 17.00
N SER A 135 13.57 4.41 17.07
CA SER A 135 14.35 3.86 18.18
C SER A 135 15.87 3.89 17.93
N ASP A 136 16.32 4.38 16.77
CA ASP A 136 17.72 4.42 16.41
C ASP A 136 18.46 5.52 17.22
N PRO A 137 19.49 5.16 18.03
CA PRO A 137 20.24 6.10 18.89
C PRO A 137 20.96 7.20 18.11
N SER A 138 21.25 7.00 16.82
CA SER A 138 21.95 7.98 15.98
C SER A 138 21.16 9.29 15.81
N ASP A 139 19.83 9.23 15.81
CA ASP A 139 18.96 10.41 15.75
C ASP A 139 18.88 11.16 17.09
N ALA A 140 19.02 10.47 18.21
CA ALA A 140 19.09 11.11 19.53
C ALA A 140 20.35 11.99 19.67
N ASN A 141 21.48 11.52 19.15
CA ASN A 141 22.76 12.23 19.20
C ASN A 141 22.79 13.47 18.26
N ARG A 142 22.10 13.43 17.13
CA ARG A 142 21.96 14.60 16.23
C ARG A 142 21.14 15.73 16.86
N ARG A 143 20.15 15.40 17.67
CA ARG A 143 19.31 16.41 18.34
C ARG A 143 20.01 17.11 19.49
N SER A 144 20.93 16.41 20.19
CA SER A 144 21.73 16.99 21.26
C SER A 144 22.90 17.86 20.77
N SER A 145 23.33 17.72 19.50
CA SER A 145 24.40 18.53 18.92
C SER A 145 23.94 19.86 18.29
N ILE A 146 22.63 20.12 18.28
CA ILE A 146 22.02 21.36 17.70
C ILE A 146 21.52 22.30 18.81
N GLN A 147 21.59 21.90 20.09
CA GLN A 147 21.32 22.74 21.27
C GLN A 147 22.62 23.26 21.89
#